data_10200aa927f2ca4cfe94842f5463461d
#
_entry.id   10200aa927f2ca4cfe94842f5463461d
#
_cell.length_a   1.000
_cell.length_b   1.000
_cell.length_c   1.000
_cell.angle_alpha   90.00
_cell.angle_beta   90.00
_cell.angle_gamma   90.00
#
_symmetry.space_group_name_H-M   'P 1'
#
loop_
_entity.id
_entity.type
_entity.pdbx_description
1 polymer ?
#
loop_
_entity_poly.entity_id
_entity_poly.type
_entity_poly.pdbx_seq_one_letter_code
_entity_poly.pdbx_strand_id
1 'polypeptide(L)'
;AVLAGPCDDLVDVMERIVSLRQLDGHPGLRKAAKVIERTRNILRGAPLRQPQVDPARLAEPPERKLWDVYASNHERVERLAAERSYGEATTLFGELFFEPLHEFFDRVLVNVPDEPLQQNRLALMQAINTLYTDRIADLSKLTVLQRKDDSR
;
A
#
# COMPACT_ATOMS: atom_id res chain seq x y z
N ALA A 1 -10.23 -4.42 17.59
CA ALA A 1 -9.49 -5.62 17.87
C ALA A 1 -9.89 -6.75 16.93
N VAL A 2 -8.90 -7.35 16.31
CA VAL A 2 -9.10 -8.36 15.27
C VAL A 2 -9.79 -9.62 15.79
N LEU A 3 -9.65 -9.91 17.09
CA LEU A 3 -10.19 -11.11 17.70
C LEU A 3 -11.58 -10.92 18.34
N ALA A 4 -12.18 -9.75 18.17
CA ALA A 4 -13.48 -9.44 18.76
C ALA A 4 -14.67 -9.87 17.88
N GLY A 5 -14.41 -10.44 16.72
CA GLY A 5 -15.44 -10.86 15.78
C GLY A 5 -15.89 -12.32 15.93
N PRO A 6 -16.90 -12.72 15.12
CA PRO A 6 -17.32 -14.11 15.08
C PRO A 6 -16.23 -15.05 14.55
N CYS A 7 -16.43 -16.37 14.67
CA CYS A 7 -15.45 -17.39 14.25
C CYS A 7 -15.01 -17.24 12.79
N ASP A 8 -15.87 -16.71 11.92
CA ASP A 8 -15.53 -16.48 10.51
C ASP A 8 -14.40 -15.45 10.37
N ASP A 9 -14.37 -14.43 11.21
CA ASP A 9 -13.32 -13.43 11.20
C ASP A 9 -11.98 -14.00 11.65
N LEU A 10 -12.01 -14.93 12.60
CA LEU A 10 -10.81 -15.61 13.05
C LEU A 10 -10.22 -16.50 11.96
N VAL A 11 -11.05 -17.23 11.23
CA VAL A 11 -10.63 -18.04 10.08
C VAL A 11 -10.00 -17.15 9.02
N ASP A 12 -10.62 -16.00 8.71
CA ASP A 12 -10.09 -15.04 7.74
C ASP A 12 -8.71 -14.52 8.15
N VAL A 13 -8.54 -14.16 9.42
CA VAL A 13 -7.25 -13.71 9.96
C VAL A 13 -6.19 -14.81 9.81
N MET A 14 -6.55 -16.04 10.12
CA MET A 14 -5.63 -17.18 9.98
C MET A 14 -5.22 -17.40 8.52
N GLU A 15 -6.16 -17.31 7.59
CA GLU A 15 -5.87 -17.41 6.16
C GLU A 15 -4.91 -16.33 5.68
N ARG A 16 -5.08 -15.09 6.16
CA ARG A 16 -4.18 -13.99 5.86
C ARG A 16 -2.76 -14.26 6.34
N ILE A 17 -2.63 -14.71 7.58
CA ILE A 17 -1.33 -15.03 8.19
C ILE A 17 -0.64 -16.16 7.41
N VAL A 18 -1.34 -17.23 7.13
CA VAL A 18 -0.78 -18.36 6.38
C VAL A 18 -0.34 -17.94 4.99
N SER A 19 -1.19 -17.19 4.27
CA SER A 19 -0.86 -16.71 2.92
C SER A 19 0.38 -15.84 2.92
N LEU A 20 0.52 -14.94 3.89
CA LEU A 20 1.69 -14.06 3.99
C LEU A 20 2.96 -14.81 4.37
N ARG A 21 2.85 -15.84 5.23
CA ARG A 21 4.00 -16.68 5.59
C ARG A 21 4.50 -17.49 4.40
N GLN A 22 3.61 -17.95 3.54
CA GLN A 22 3.99 -18.67 2.31
C GLN A 22 4.80 -17.78 1.36
N LEU A 23 4.65 -16.46 1.46
CA LEU A 23 5.40 -15.49 0.67
C LEU A 23 6.70 -15.05 1.35
N ASP A 24 7.04 -15.59 2.51
CA ASP A 24 8.26 -15.20 3.22
C ASP A 24 9.47 -15.42 2.32
N GLY A 25 10.27 -14.36 2.13
CA GLY A 25 11.39 -14.35 1.19
C GLY A 25 11.01 -14.10 -0.27
N HIS A 26 9.72 -14.10 -0.62
CA HIS A 26 9.27 -13.85 -1.99
C HIS A 26 9.44 -12.36 -2.35
N PRO A 27 9.96 -12.03 -3.57
CA PRO A 27 10.12 -10.63 -3.98
C PRO A 27 8.83 -9.82 -3.95
N GLY A 28 7.69 -10.43 -4.24
CA GLY A 28 6.39 -9.76 -4.21
C GLY A 28 6.02 -9.24 -2.83
N LEU A 29 6.30 -10.00 -1.78
CA LEU A 29 6.05 -9.55 -0.40
C LEU A 29 6.97 -8.38 -0.03
N ARG A 30 8.25 -8.45 -0.39
CA ARG A 30 9.21 -7.38 -0.13
C ARG A 30 8.81 -6.08 -0.83
N LYS A 31 8.38 -6.17 -2.07
CA LYS A 31 7.92 -5.02 -2.85
C LYS A 31 6.67 -4.40 -2.22
N ALA A 32 5.69 -5.23 -1.86
CA ALA A 32 4.47 -4.76 -1.19
C ALA A 32 4.80 -4.08 0.15
N ALA A 33 5.65 -4.70 0.97
CA ALA A 33 6.06 -4.14 2.25
C ALA A 33 6.76 -2.79 2.08
N LYS A 34 7.60 -2.66 1.04
CA LYS A 34 8.31 -1.40 0.76
C LYS A 34 7.34 -0.29 0.33
N VAL A 35 6.35 -0.62 -0.49
CA VAL A 35 5.31 0.33 -0.88
C VAL A 35 4.55 0.83 0.35
N ILE A 36 4.14 -0.07 1.22
CA ILE A 36 3.41 0.28 2.44
C ILE A 36 4.28 1.14 3.38
N GLU A 37 5.53 0.77 3.58
CA GLU A 37 6.47 1.52 4.42
C GLU A 37 6.65 2.96 3.90
N ARG A 38 6.89 3.12 2.61
CA ARG A 38 7.13 4.43 2.01
C ARG A 38 5.91 5.34 2.05
N THR A 39 4.75 4.82 1.68
CA THR A 39 3.50 5.59 1.71
C THR A 39 3.15 5.99 3.15
N ARG A 40 3.33 5.09 4.10
CA ARG A 40 3.06 5.37 5.50
C ARG A 40 3.99 6.44 6.07
N ASN A 41 5.28 6.36 5.74
CA ASN A 41 6.26 7.33 6.23
C ASN A 41 5.95 8.75 5.74
N ILE A 42 5.58 8.90 4.48
CA ILE A 42 5.24 10.22 3.94
C ILE A 42 3.95 10.77 4.56
N LEU A 43 2.97 9.91 4.82
CA LEU A 43 1.71 10.30 5.44
C LEU A 43 1.88 10.75 6.90
N ARG A 44 2.84 10.20 7.61
CA ARG A 44 3.18 10.62 8.97
C ARG A 44 3.78 12.02 9.03
N GLY A 45 4.42 12.45 7.95
CA GLY A 45 5.12 13.73 7.90
C GLY A 45 4.22 14.94 7.70
N ALA A 46 2.95 14.73 7.31
CA ALA A 46 2.04 15.83 7.04
C ALA A 46 0.58 15.40 7.24
N PRO A 47 -0.27 16.28 7.78
CA PRO A 47 -1.69 15.97 7.94
C PRO A 47 -2.40 15.92 6.58
N LEU A 48 -3.18 14.87 6.36
CA LEU A 48 -4.00 14.72 5.16
C LEU A 48 -5.38 15.34 5.41
N ARG A 49 -5.73 16.31 4.57
CA ARG A 49 -7.02 17.01 4.64
C ARG A 49 -7.93 16.73 3.45
N GLN A 50 -7.35 16.24 2.36
CA GLN A 50 -8.08 15.91 1.14
C GLN A 50 -8.36 14.41 1.11
N PRO A 51 -9.63 13.97 1.15
CA PRO A 51 -9.95 12.55 1.25
C PRO A 51 -9.75 11.76 -0.05
N GLN A 52 -9.79 12.44 -1.20
CA GLN A 52 -9.71 11.77 -2.49
C GLN A 52 -8.73 12.47 -3.42
N VAL A 53 -8.14 11.69 -4.34
CA VAL A 53 -7.26 12.23 -5.37
C VAL A 53 -8.09 12.98 -6.41
N ASP A 54 -7.61 14.15 -6.79
CA ASP A 54 -8.15 14.91 -7.92
C ASP A 54 -7.24 14.65 -9.14
N PRO A 55 -7.65 13.81 -10.10
CA PRO A 55 -6.81 13.47 -11.23
C PRO A 55 -6.45 14.67 -12.10
N ALA A 56 -7.30 15.71 -12.12
CA ALA A 56 -7.05 16.91 -12.91
C ALA A 56 -5.86 17.72 -12.39
N ARG A 57 -5.46 17.52 -11.15
CA ARG A 57 -4.33 18.24 -10.53
C ARG A 57 -3.02 17.45 -10.53
N LEU A 58 -2.98 16.31 -11.17
CA LEU A 58 -1.74 15.54 -11.31
C LEU A 58 -0.86 16.20 -12.37
N ALA A 59 0.18 16.88 -11.92
CA ALA A 59 0.99 17.74 -12.77
C ALA A 59 2.15 17.02 -13.44
N GLU A 60 2.84 16.15 -12.70
CA GLU A 60 4.06 15.50 -13.17
C GLU A 60 3.77 14.12 -13.78
N PRO A 61 4.55 13.71 -14.80
CA PRO A 61 4.36 12.37 -15.40
C PRO A 61 4.39 11.21 -14.42
N PRO A 62 5.30 11.15 -13.42
CA PRO A 62 5.29 10.06 -12.44
C PRO A 62 4.02 10.02 -11.58
N GLU A 63 3.41 11.18 -11.27
CA GLU A 63 2.14 11.24 -10.56
C GLU A 63 1.02 10.62 -11.39
N ARG A 64 0.94 10.99 -12.66
CA ARG A 64 -0.07 10.47 -13.58
C ARG A 64 0.08 8.98 -13.79
N LYS A 65 1.30 8.52 -13.98
CA LYS A 65 1.57 7.10 -14.15
C LYS A 65 1.14 6.29 -12.93
N LEU A 66 1.47 6.78 -11.74
CA LEU A 66 1.09 6.12 -10.49
C LEU A 66 -0.42 6.09 -10.32
N TRP A 67 -1.10 7.18 -10.63
CA TRP A 67 -2.57 7.23 -10.61
C TRP A 67 -3.19 6.27 -11.61
N ASP A 68 -2.65 6.22 -12.84
CA ASP A 68 -3.14 5.33 -13.90
C ASP A 68 -3.03 3.86 -13.48
N VAL A 69 -1.91 3.48 -12.84
CA VAL A 69 -1.73 2.14 -12.29
C VAL A 69 -2.80 1.85 -11.24
N TYR A 70 -3.04 2.78 -10.33
CA TYR A 70 -4.06 2.65 -9.30
C TYR A 70 -5.47 2.53 -9.91
N ALA A 71 -5.83 3.47 -10.77
CA ALA A 71 -7.17 3.53 -11.35
C ALA A 71 -7.49 2.30 -12.19
N SER A 72 -6.49 1.76 -12.90
CA SER A 72 -6.68 0.60 -13.77
C SER A 72 -6.68 -0.74 -13.02
N ASN A 73 -6.14 -0.81 -11.81
CA ASN A 73 -5.86 -2.08 -11.15
C ASN A 73 -6.43 -2.23 -9.73
N HIS A 74 -6.94 -1.15 -9.11
CA HIS A 74 -7.40 -1.24 -7.72
C HIS A 74 -8.54 -2.25 -7.55
N GLU A 75 -9.45 -2.34 -8.51
CA GLU A 75 -10.57 -3.30 -8.45
C GLU A 75 -10.07 -4.74 -8.47
N ARG A 76 -9.00 -5.01 -9.20
CA ARG A 76 -8.41 -6.34 -9.28
C ARG A 76 -7.81 -6.75 -7.94
N VAL A 77 -7.09 -5.84 -7.28
CA VAL A 77 -6.55 -6.08 -5.93
C VAL A 77 -7.69 -6.28 -4.94
N GLU A 78 -8.72 -5.44 -5.00
CA GLU A 78 -9.90 -5.54 -4.14
C GLU A 78 -10.62 -6.88 -4.32
N ARG A 79 -10.75 -7.35 -5.55
CA ARG A 79 -11.39 -8.62 -5.87
C ARG A 79 -10.61 -9.80 -5.30
N LEU A 80 -9.28 -9.81 -5.49
CA LEU A 80 -8.44 -10.87 -4.94
C LEU A 80 -8.51 -10.92 -3.43
N ALA A 81 -8.55 -9.77 -2.77
CA ALA A 81 -8.71 -9.71 -1.32
C ALA A 81 -10.08 -10.22 -0.88
N ALA A 82 -11.16 -9.86 -1.61
CA ALA A 82 -12.50 -10.33 -1.32
C ALA A 82 -12.65 -11.83 -1.51
N GLU A 83 -11.92 -12.41 -2.45
CA GLU A 83 -11.87 -13.87 -2.71
C GLU A 83 -10.93 -14.59 -1.75
N ARG A 84 -10.32 -13.87 -0.80
CA ARG A 84 -9.33 -14.39 0.14
C ARG A 84 -8.05 -14.92 -0.51
N SER A 85 -7.75 -14.49 -1.73
CA SER A 85 -6.50 -14.78 -2.43
C SER A 85 -5.41 -13.80 -2.01
N TYR A 86 -5.08 -13.80 -0.71
CA TYR A 86 -4.20 -12.80 -0.10
C TYR A 86 -2.77 -12.83 -0.62
N GLY A 87 -2.25 -14.01 -0.91
CA GLY A 87 -0.91 -14.15 -1.49
C GLY A 87 -0.83 -13.53 -2.89
N GLU A 88 -1.82 -13.81 -3.74
CA GLU A 88 -1.90 -13.24 -5.07
C GLU A 88 -2.13 -11.72 -5.02
N ALA A 89 -2.99 -11.26 -4.13
CA ALA A 89 -3.24 -9.84 -3.94
C ALA A 89 -1.98 -9.10 -3.51
N THR A 90 -1.23 -9.67 -2.58
CA THR A 90 0.02 -9.09 -2.09
C THR A 90 1.08 -9.00 -3.19
N THR A 91 1.27 -10.09 -3.93
CA THR A 91 2.23 -10.13 -5.04
C THR A 91 1.85 -9.14 -6.13
N LEU A 92 0.58 -9.11 -6.51
CA LEU A 92 0.08 -8.15 -7.51
C LEU A 92 0.30 -6.71 -7.06
N PHE A 93 -0.07 -6.40 -5.83
CA PHE A 93 0.09 -5.05 -5.27
C PHE A 93 1.57 -4.61 -5.33
N GLY A 94 2.47 -5.45 -4.89
CA GLY A 94 3.91 -5.16 -4.94
C GLY A 94 4.42 -4.95 -6.36
N GLU A 95 4.04 -5.83 -7.28
CA GLU A 95 4.47 -5.73 -8.68
C GLU A 95 3.90 -4.49 -9.38
N LEU A 96 2.68 -4.10 -9.04
CA LEU A 96 2.04 -2.93 -9.66
C LEU A 96 2.66 -1.61 -9.22
N PHE A 97 2.94 -1.46 -7.93
CA PHE A 97 3.25 -0.16 -7.34
C PHE A 97 4.72 0.09 -7.03
N PHE A 98 5.53 -0.95 -6.90
CA PHE A 98 6.92 -0.78 -6.46
C PHE A 98 7.72 0.14 -7.39
N GLU A 99 7.77 -0.16 -8.67
CA GLU A 99 8.53 0.63 -9.65
C GLU A 99 7.92 2.03 -9.88
N PRO A 100 6.60 2.16 -10.13
CA PRO A 100 6.01 3.48 -10.31
C PRO A 100 6.16 4.37 -9.06
N LEU A 101 6.06 3.80 -7.87
CA LEU A 101 6.23 4.57 -6.64
C LEU A 101 7.68 5.00 -6.45
N HIS A 102 8.63 4.13 -6.76
CA HIS A 102 10.05 4.47 -6.72
C HIS A 102 10.37 5.65 -7.65
N GLU A 103 9.89 5.59 -8.88
CA GLU A 103 10.04 6.69 -9.85
C GLU A 103 9.39 7.98 -9.35
N PHE A 104 8.21 7.85 -8.74
CA PHE A 104 7.50 9.00 -8.15
C PHE A 104 8.37 9.69 -7.09
N PHE A 105 8.93 8.95 -6.14
CA PHE A 105 9.76 9.53 -5.09
C PHE A 105 11.10 10.08 -5.59
N ASP A 106 11.61 9.56 -6.69
CA ASP A 106 12.84 10.08 -7.30
C ASP A 106 12.65 11.42 -7.98
N ARG A 107 11.47 11.68 -8.51
CA ARG A 107 11.21 12.84 -9.38
C ARG A 107 10.22 13.85 -8.82
N VAL A 108 9.42 13.46 -7.85
CA VAL A 108 8.32 14.29 -7.34
C VAL A 108 8.52 14.54 -5.86
N LEU A 109 8.43 15.80 -5.46
CA LEU A 109 8.44 16.20 -4.05
C LEU A 109 7.01 16.23 -3.54
N VAL A 110 6.72 15.52 -2.46
CA VAL A 110 5.41 15.56 -1.82
C VAL A 110 5.26 16.82 -0.99
N ASN A 111 6.27 17.15 -0.18
CA ASN A 111 6.26 18.34 0.67
C ASN A 111 6.64 19.58 -0.14
N VAL A 112 5.67 20.18 -0.80
CA VAL A 112 5.82 21.40 -1.57
C VAL A 112 5.02 22.54 -0.91
N PRO A 113 5.42 23.83 -1.11
CA PRO A 113 4.69 24.97 -0.56
C PRO A 113 3.25 25.10 -1.05
N ASP A 114 2.96 24.60 -2.25
CA ASP A 114 1.61 24.61 -2.82
C ASP A 114 0.75 23.58 -2.08
N GLU A 115 -0.10 24.03 -1.16
CA GLU A 115 -0.90 23.16 -0.31
C GLU A 115 -1.87 22.27 -1.10
N PRO A 116 -2.63 22.76 -2.10
CA PRO A 116 -3.49 21.88 -2.90
C PRO A 116 -2.72 20.76 -3.60
N LEU A 117 -1.56 21.06 -4.11
CA LEU A 117 -0.70 20.08 -4.79
C LEU A 117 -0.18 19.05 -3.79
N GLN A 118 0.30 19.50 -2.63
CA GLN A 118 0.75 18.63 -1.55
C GLN A 118 -0.36 17.68 -1.11
N GLN A 119 -1.55 18.21 -0.85
CA GLN A 119 -2.67 17.41 -0.39
C GLN A 119 -3.10 16.38 -1.42
N ASN A 120 -3.07 16.73 -2.69
CA ASN A 120 -3.39 15.79 -3.76
C ASN A 120 -2.37 14.64 -3.83
N ARG A 121 -1.10 14.94 -3.66
CA ARG A 121 -0.04 13.92 -3.61
C ARG A 121 -0.16 13.03 -2.37
N LEU A 122 -0.49 13.62 -1.22
CA LEU A 122 -0.75 12.83 0.00
C LEU A 122 -1.98 11.94 -0.16
N ALA A 123 -3.04 12.45 -0.80
CA ALA A 123 -4.25 11.65 -1.08
C ALA A 123 -3.93 10.44 -1.96
N LEU A 124 -3.03 10.59 -2.94
CA LEU A 124 -2.56 9.49 -3.78
C LEU A 124 -1.82 8.44 -2.94
N MET A 125 -0.95 8.87 -2.06
CA MET A 125 -0.24 7.97 -1.13
C MET A 125 -1.22 7.24 -0.23
N GLN A 126 -2.22 7.93 0.29
CA GLN A 126 -3.26 7.34 1.13
C GLN A 126 -4.07 6.29 0.37
N ALA A 127 -4.46 6.58 -0.87
CA ALA A 127 -5.22 5.64 -1.70
C ALA A 127 -4.44 4.34 -1.93
N ILE A 128 -3.16 4.43 -2.24
CA ILE A 128 -2.31 3.25 -2.44
C ILE A 128 -2.13 2.47 -1.14
N ASN A 129 -1.84 3.15 -0.04
CA ASN A 129 -1.64 2.51 1.25
C ASN A 129 -2.90 1.76 1.70
N THR A 130 -4.05 2.41 1.69
CA THR A 130 -5.30 1.82 2.18
C THR A 130 -5.87 0.75 1.26
N LEU A 131 -5.53 0.76 -0.03
CA LEU A 131 -5.90 -0.31 -0.93
C LEU A 131 -5.47 -1.68 -0.40
N TYR A 132 -4.31 -1.74 0.23
CA TYR A 132 -3.77 -2.96 0.81
C TYR A 132 -4.10 -3.09 2.30
N THR A 133 -3.80 -2.05 3.09
CA THR A 133 -3.85 -2.15 4.56
C THR A 133 -5.27 -2.33 5.11
N ASP A 134 -6.27 -1.76 4.45
CA ASP A 134 -7.66 -1.89 4.88
C ASP A 134 -8.25 -3.27 4.56
N ARG A 135 -7.70 -3.97 3.56
CA ARG A 135 -8.27 -5.22 3.07
C ARG A 135 -7.47 -6.45 3.44
N ILE A 136 -6.16 -6.32 3.56
CA ILE A 136 -5.29 -7.49 3.74
C ILE A 136 -4.53 -7.41 5.06
N ALA A 137 -3.54 -6.51 5.18
CA ALA A 137 -2.73 -6.44 6.40
C ALA A 137 -1.89 -5.17 6.42
N ASP A 138 -1.50 -4.76 7.63
CA ASP A 138 -0.53 -3.68 7.80
C ASP A 138 0.89 -4.27 7.79
N LEU A 139 1.49 -4.31 6.62
CA LEU A 139 2.81 -4.91 6.42
C LEU A 139 3.94 -4.14 7.11
N SER A 140 3.70 -2.90 7.54
CA SER A 140 4.72 -2.17 8.28
C SER A 140 5.09 -2.85 9.59
N LYS A 141 4.14 -3.54 10.21
CA LYS A 141 4.38 -4.32 11.42
C LYS A 141 5.18 -5.58 11.14
N LEU A 142 4.95 -6.23 10.02
CA LEU A 142 5.71 -7.42 9.60
C LEU A 142 7.15 -7.06 9.26
N THR A 143 7.38 -5.92 8.62
CA THR A 143 8.72 -5.45 8.27
C THR A 143 9.59 -5.26 9.52
N VAL A 144 9.01 -4.72 10.60
CA VAL A 144 9.71 -4.56 11.87
C VAL A 144 10.13 -5.92 12.45
N LEU A 145 9.25 -6.91 12.39
CA LEU A 145 9.55 -8.25 12.88
C LEU A 145 10.66 -8.92 12.05
N GLN A 146 10.64 -8.77 10.74
CA GLN A 146 11.68 -9.30 9.86
C GLN A 146 13.05 -8.66 10.13
N ARG A 147 13.08 -7.35 10.39
CA ARG A 147 14.33 -6.67 10.75
C ARG A 147 14.95 -7.17 12.04
N LYS A 148 14.13 -7.55 13.01
CA LYS A 148 14.61 -8.15 14.27
C LYS A 148 15.23 -9.52 14.03
N ASP A 149 14.65 -10.30 13.14
CA ASP A 149 15.20 -11.61 12.81
C ASP A 149 16.49 -11.50 12.00
N ASP A 150 16.58 -10.54 11.10
CA ASP A 150 17.77 -10.29 10.27
C ASP A 150 18.95 -9.75 11.09
N SER A 151 18.69 -9.14 12.23
CA SER A 151 19.74 -8.56 13.09
C SER A 151 20.36 -9.59 14.06
N ARG A 152 19.92 -10.82 13.99
CA ARG A 152 20.53 -11.93 14.76
C ARG A 152 21.63 -12.60 13.91
#